data_888cfb8bd7b44539722f6c73bd3f8620
#
_entry.id   888cfb8bd7b44539722f6c73bd3f8620
#
_cell.length_a   1.000
_cell.length_b   1.000
_cell.length_c   1.000
_cell.angle_alpha   90.00
_cell.angle_beta   90.00
_cell.angle_gamma   90.00
#
_symmetry.space_group_name_H-M   'P 1'
#
loop_
_entity.id
_entity.type
_entity.pdbx_description
1 polymer ?
#
loop_
_entity_poly.entity_id
_entity_poly.type
_entity_poly.pdbx_seq_one_letter_code
_entity_poly.pdbx_strand_id
1 'polypeptide(L)'
;MSVAKEVKKITTNTLSRMKQAGEKISMITAYDYSFAKIFDAAGIDVILIGDSASNVMAGHETTLPITLDQMIYHASSVVRGCDRALIVVDLPFGSYQGNSKEALNSTIRIMKETGAHSIKLEGGEEVIESVKRIISAGVPVMGHLGLTPQSIYKFGTYTVRAREEEEAEKLKRDAILLQEAGCFGIVLEKIPASLAKEVTEKLTIPTIGIGAGGHCDGQVLVMHDMLGINTEFRPRFLRTYLNLHESVTKAVQQYIHDVKGKDFPNEHEQY
;
A
#
# COMPACT_ATOMS: atom_id res chain seq x y z
N MET A 1 -19.23 -21.79 -26.94
CA MET A 1 -18.51 -20.54 -26.63
C MET A 1 -18.69 -20.29 -25.14
N SER A 2 -17.61 -20.42 -24.36
CA SER A 2 -17.63 -20.07 -22.92
C SER A 2 -17.74 -18.56 -22.83
N VAL A 3 -18.84 -18.04 -22.30
CA VAL A 3 -18.96 -16.63 -21.93
C VAL A 3 -17.97 -16.39 -20.80
N ALA A 4 -16.83 -15.79 -21.10
CA ALA A 4 -15.90 -15.36 -20.07
C ALA A 4 -16.68 -14.46 -19.09
N LYS A 5 -16.76 -14.86 -17.82
CA LYS A 5 -17.41 -14.09 -16.78
C LYS A 5 -16.67 -12.75 -16.70
N GLU A 6 -17.37 -11.66 -17.05
CA GLU A 6 -16.78 -10.32 -17.00
C GLU A 6 -16.30 -10.03 -15.57
N VAL A 7 -15.00 -9.85 -15.39
CA VAL A 7 -14.41 -9.59 -14.09
C VAL A 7 -14.79 -8.17 -13.67
N LYS A 8 -15.62 -8.04 -12.63
CA LYS A 8 -16.05 -6.75 -12.12
C LYS A 8 -14.87 -6.05 -11.43
N LYS A 9 -14.30 -5.06 -12.08
CA LYS A 9 -13.18 -4.26 -11.57
C LYS A 9 -13.57 -3.43 -10.35
N ILE A 10 -12.66 -3.34 -9.39
CA ILE A 10 -12.77 -2.42 -8.25
C ILE A 10 -12.26 -1.04 -8.71
N THR A 11 -13.04 -0.01 -8.41
CA THR A 11 -12.75 1.39 -8.73
C THR A 11 -12.83 2.24 -7.47
N THR A 12 -12.38 3.49 -7.54
CA THR A 12 -12.53 4.46 -6.44
C THR A 12 -14.00 4.62 -6.03
N ASN A 13 -14.91 4.59 -7.00
CA ASN A 13 -16.36 4.60 -6.77
C ASN A 13 -16.85 3.35 -6.03
N THR A 14 -16.23 2.19 -6.27
CA THR A 14 -16.55 0.95 -5.56
C THR A 14 -16.21 1.10 -4.09
N LEU A 15 -15.04 1.65 -3.76
CA LEU A 15 -14.62 1.87 -2.36
C LEU A 15 -15.56 2.85 -1.63
N SER A 16 -16.00 3.92 -2.31
CA SER A 16 -16.97 4.85 -1.74
C SER A 16 -18.31 4.17 -1.40
N ARG A 17 -18.79 3.28 -2.30
CA ARG A 17 -20.01 2.50 -2.04
C ARG A 17 -19.85 1.48 -0.92
N MET A 18 -18.68 0.84 -0.80
CA MET A 18 -18.37 -0.07 0.31
C MET A 18 -18.46 0.66 1.65
N LYS A 19 -17.88 1.87 1.75
CA LYS A 19 -18.03 2.70 2.96
C LYS A 19 -19.51 3.00 3.27
N GLN A 20 -20.27 3.42 2.28
CA GLN A 20 -21.71 3.74 2.46
C GLN A 20 -22.53 2.51 2.88
N ALA A 21 -22.12 1.32 2.43
CA ALA A 21 -22.78 0.05 2.79
C ALA A 21 -22.26 -0.53 4.13
N GLY A 22 -21.23 0.05 4.74
CA GLY A 22 -20.56 -0.51 5.91
C GLY A 22 -19.72 -1.75 5.62
N GLU A 23 -19.41 -2.02 4.35
CA GLU A 23 -18.50 -3.09 3.92
C GLU A 23 -17.06 -2.69 4.16
N LYS A 24 -16.25 -3.61 4.73
CA LYS A 24 -14.84 -3.35 4.97
C LYS A 24 -14.00 -3.57 3.71
N ILE A 25 -13.08 -2.65 3.47
CA ILE A 25 -12.14 -2.66 2.34
C ILE A 25 -10.87 -3.42 2.76
N SER A 26 -10.51 -4.43 2.00
CA SER A 26 -9.27 -5.18 2.16
C SER A 26 -8.18 -4.63 1.25
N MET A 27 -7.03 -4.27 1.82
CA MET A 27 -5.89 -3.74 1.09
C MET A 27 -4.61 -4.45 1.50
N ILE A 28 -3.72 -4.72 0.56
CA ILE A 28 -2.42 -5.35 0.80
C ILE A 28 -1.36 -4.72 -0.10
N THR A 29 -0.10 -4.70 0.34
CA THR A 29 0.98 -4.33 -0.57
C THR A 29 1.37 -5.49 -1.49
N ALA A 30 1.82 -5.19 -2.71
CA ALA A 30 2.51 -6.13 -3.59
C ALA A 30 3.57 -5.42 -4.41
N TYR A 31 4.59 -6.17 -4.85
CA TYR A 31 5.77 -5.59 -5.51
C TYR A 31 6.20 -6.35 -6.77
N ASP A 32 5.55 -7.46 -7.08
CA ASP A 32 5.84 -8.30 -8.22
C ASP A 32 4.58 -8.93 -8.84
N TYR A 33 4.76 -9.49 -10.02
CA TYR A 33 3.69 -10.12 -10.81
C TYR A 33 3.06 -11.34 -10.12
N SER A 34 3.89 -12.20 -9.51
CA SER A 34 3.40 -13.49 -9.00
C SER A 34 2.51 -13.33 -7.78
N PHE A 35 2.94 -12.54 -6.79
CA PHE A 35 2.12 -12.24 -5.62
C PHE A 35 0.89 -11.40 -5.98
N ALA A 36 1.03 -10.43 -6.88
CA ALA A 36 -0.11 -9.64 -7.35
C ALA A 36 -1.21 -10.52 -7.93
N LYS A 37 -0.84 -11.48 -8.78
CA LYS A 37 -1.78 -12.44 -9.39
C LYS A 37 -2.47 -13.32 -8.34
N ILE A 38 -1.74 -13.78 -7.33
CA ILE A 38 -2.31 -14.57 -6.23
C ILE A 38 -3.31 -13.72 -5.44
N PHE A 39 -2.97 -12.49 -5.09
CA PHE A 39 -3.84 -11.62 -4.29
C PHE A 39 -5.09 -11.19 -5.06
N ASP A 40 -4.96 -10.86 -6.33
CA ASP A 40 -6.10 -10.53 -7.19
C ASP A 40 -7.07 -11.71 -7.33
N ALA A 41 -6.54 -12.92 -7.56
CA ALA A 41 -7.33 -14.13 -7.62
C ALA A 41 -7.99 -14.50 -6.27
N ALA A 42 -7.35 -14.16 -5.14
CA ALA A 42 -7.91 -14.32 -3.80
C ALA A 42 -9.04 -13.32 -3.49
N GLY A 43 -9.24 -12.30 -4.33
CA GLY A 43 -10.33 -11.35 -4.22
C GLY A 43 -10.03 -10.11 -3.37
N ILE A 44 -8.74 -9.74 -3.21
CA ILE A 44 -8.36 -8.49 -2.54
C ILE A 44 -9.00 -7.28 -3.25
N ASP A 45 -9.41 -6.24 -2.51
CA ASP A 45 -10.05 -5.08 -3.13
C ASP A 45 -9.04 -4.07 -3.67
N VAL A 46 -7.95 -3.85 -2.93
CA VAL A 46 -6.93 -2.87 -3.29
C VAL A 46 -5.55 -3.48 -3.17
N ILE A 47 -4.71 -3.26 -4.17
CA ILE A 47 -3.27 -3.56 -4.10
C ILE A 47 -2.50 -2.25 -4.10
N LEU A 48 -1.63 -2.09 -3.09
CA LEU A 48 -0.74 -0.96 -2.93
C LEU A 48 0.68 -1.35 -3.37
N ILE A 49 1.22 -0.61 -4.32
CA ILE A 49 2.65 -0.63 -4.56
C ILE A 49 3.26 0.43 -3.64
N GLY A 50 3.63 -0.03 -2.44
CA GLY A 50 4.14 0.83 -1.38
C GLY A 50 5.63 1.15 -1.55
N ASP A 51 6.04 2.36 -1.15
CA ASP A 51 7.47 2.72 -1.05
C ASP A 51 8.21 1.88 0.02
N SER A 52 7.47 1.16 0.86
CA SER A 52 7.97 0.07 1.71
C SER A 52 8.73 -1.03 0.94
N ALA A 53 8.63 -1.06 -0.42
CA ALA A 53 9.53 -1.83 -1.27
C ALA A 53 11.01 -1.52 -1.00
N SER A 54 11.33 -0.29 -0.61
CA SER A 54 12.67 0.09 -0.15
C SER A 54 13.18 -0.80 0.96
N ASN A 55 12.33 -1.09 1.95
CA ASN A 55 12.69 -1.93 3.09
C ASN A 55 12.64 -3.42 2.73
N VAL A 56 11.49 -3.90 2.24
CA VAL A 56 11.21 -5.34 2.16
C VAL A 56 11.72 -6.01 0.88
N MET A 57 12.00 -5.23 -0.17
CA MET A 57 12.55 -5.74 -1.44
C MET A 57 14.03 -5.38 -1.62
N ALA A 58 14.44 -4.17 -1.23
CA ALA A 58 15.80 -3.69 -1.40
C ALA A 58 16.65 -3.76 -0.12
N GLY A 59 16.06 -4.01 1.06
CA GLY A 59 16.78 -4.15 2.33
C GLY A 59 17.28 -2.85 2.94
N HIS A 60 16.73 -1.70 2.52
CA HIS A 60 17.08 -0.41 3.13
C HIS A 60 16.41 -0.22 4.49
N GLU A 61 17.01 0.58 5.36
CA GLU A 61 16.48 0.89 6.70
C GLU A 61 15.21 1.76 6.66
N THR A 62 15.05 2.57 5.61
CA THR A 62 13.94 3.51 5.45
C THR A 62 13.32 3.41 4.05
N THR A 63 12.15 4.05 3.88
CA THR A 63 11.50 4.14 2.56
C THR A 63 12.15 5.18 1.63
N LEU A 64 13.04 6.05 2.16
CA LEU A 64 13.58 7.19 1.44
C LEU A 64 14.44 6.87 0.20
N PRO A 65 15.25 5.78 0.18
CA PRO A 65 16.15 5.50 -0.94
C PRO A 65 15.45 5.07 -2.24
N ILE A 66 14.23 4.56 -2.18
CA ILE A 66 13.56 4.04 -3.39
C ILE A 66 13.30 5.17 -4.39
N THR A 67 13.63 4.91 -5.64
CA THR A 67 13.48 5.89 -6.72
C THR A 67 12.15 5.76 -7.44
N LEU A 68 11.76 6.79 -8.19
CA LEU A 68 10.57 6.76 -9.05
C LEU A 68 10.66 5.64 -10.10
N ASP A 69 11.83 5.39 -10.67
CA ASP A 69 12.04 4.32 -11.67
C ASP A 69 11.85 2.93 -11.06
N GLN A 70 12.31 2.71 -9.83
CA GLN A 70 12.06 1.46 -9.11
C GLN A 70 10.58 1.28 -8.78
N MET A 71 9.89 2.33 -8.37
CA MET A 71 8.43 2.28 -8.16
C MET A 71 7.69 1.95 -9.46
N ILE A 72 8.09 2.53 -10.58
CA ILE A 72 7.54 2.22 -11.92
C ILE A 72 7.80 0.75 -12.28
N TYR A 73 8.97 0.21 -12.01
CA TYR A 73 9.28 -1.21 -12.25
C TYR A 73 8.35 -2.14 -11.46
N HIS A 74 8.22 -1.91 -10.15
CA HIS A 74 7.31 -2.68 -9.29
C HIS A 74 5.86 -2.55 -9.74
N ALA A 75 5.40 -1.32 -9.98
CA ALA A 75 4.02 -1.05 -10.39
C ALA A 75 3.67 -1.73 -11.73
N SER A 76 4.57 -1.65 -12.72
CA SER A 76 4.39 -2.33 -14.01
C SER A 76 4.27 -3.84 -13.87
N SER A 77 5.02 -4.43 -12.93
CA SER A 77 4.97 -5.87 -12.65
C SER A 77 3.63 -6.27 -12.00
N VAL A 78 3.19 -5.49 -11.01
CA VAL A 78 1.92 -5.72 -10.30
C VAL A 78 0.71 -5.56 -11.21
N VAL A 79 0.67 -4.47 -12.00
CA VAL A 79 -0.45 -4.18 -12.92
C VAL A 79 -0.69 -5.32 -13.90
N ARG A 80 0.39 -5.94 -14.45
CA ARG A 80 0.26 -7.10 -15.34
C ARG A 80 -0.32 -8.35 -14.67
N GLY A 81 -0.27 -8.42 -13.34
CA GLY A 81 -0.80 -9.55 -12.55
C GLY A 81 -2.24 -9.38 -12.09
N CYS A 82 -2.87 -8.23 -12.33
CA CYS A 82 -4.17 -7.88 -11.74
C CYS A 82 -5.22 -7.57 -12.81
N ASP A 83 -6.37 -8.22 -12.67
CA ASP A 83 -7.53 -8.00 -13.53
C ASP A 83 -8.67 -7.26 -12.80
N ARG A 84 -8.74 -7.39 -11.47
CA ARG A 84 -9.86 -6.95 -10.65
C ARG A 84 -9.54 -5.81 -9.69
N ALA A 85 -8.48 -5.94 -8.90
CA ALA A 85 -8.16 -5.03 -7.79
C ALA A 85 -7.89 -3.60 -8.24
N LEU A 86 -8.25 -2.62 -7.41
CA LEU A 86 -7.80 -1.24 -7.58
C LEU A 86 -6.31 -1.14 -7.27
N ILE A 87 -5.54 -0.59 -8.20
CA ILE A 87 -4.09 -0.43 -8.07
C ILE A 87 -3.76 0.99 -7.64
N VAL A 88 -3.08 1.11 -6.51
CA VAL A 88 -2.58 2.37 -5.93
C VAL A 88 -1.05 2.32 -5.90
N VAL A 89 -0.38 3.37 -6.33
CA VAL A 89 1.10 3.46 -6.33
C VAL A 89 1.56 4.63 -5.48
N ASP A 90 2.50 4.39 -4.58
CA ASP A 90 3.12 5.47 -3.82
C ASP A 90 4.01 6.35 -4.69
N LEU A 91 3.87 7.65 -4.53
CA LEU A 91 4.91 8.59 -4.94
C LEU A 91 6.07 8.49 -3.94
N PRO A 92 7.30 8.12 -4.37
CA PRO A 92 8.43 8.01 -3.46
C PRO A 92 8.90 9.38 -2.98
N PHE A 93 9.63 9.39 -1.87
CA PHE A 93 10.22 10.60 -1.32
C PHE A 93 11.03 11.38 -2.38
N GLY A 94 10.89 12.70 -2.37
CA GLY A 94 11.55 13.61 -3.31
C GLY A 94 10.83 13.78 -4.65
N SER A 95 9.77 13.02 -4.93
CA SER A 95 9.06 13.08 -6.21
C SER A 95 7.83 14.02 -6.23
N TYR A 96 7.43 14.55 -5.06
CA TYR A 96 6.24 15.40 -4.95
C TYR A 96 6.31 16.51 -3.91
N GLN A 97 7.30 16.49 -3.02
CA GLN A 97 7.44 17.46 -1.93
C GLN A 97 8.00 18.80 -2.40
N GLY A 98 8.75 18.82 -3.51
CA GLY A 98 9.43 20.02 -3.99
C GLY A 98 8.46 21.08 -4.52
N ASN A 99 7.56 20.68 -5.40
CA ASN A 99 6.50 21.53 -5.95
C ASN A 99 5.44 20.71 -6.69
N SER A 100 4.28 21.32 -6.94
CA SER A 100 3.13 20.65 -7.57
C SER A 100 3.36 20.27 -9.04
N LYS A 101 4.29 20.90 -9.76
CA LYS A 101 4.63 20.54 -11.13
C LYS A 101 5.45 19.24 -11.18
N GLU A 102 6.41 19.09 -10.29
CA GLU A 102 7.19 17.84 -10.15
C GLU A 102 6.30 16.68 -9.71
N ALA A 103 5.41 16.91 -8.75
CA ALA A 103 4.41 15.95 -8.31
C ALA A 103 3.55 15.45 -9.48
N LEU A 104 3.06 16.35 -10.32
CA LEU A 104 2.30 15.99 -11.52
C LEU A 104 3.15 15.22 -12.53
N ASN A 105 4.39 15.65 -12.81
CA ASN A 105 5.27 14.96 -13.75
C ASN A 105 5.58 13.52 -13.30
N SER A 106 5.88 13.33 -12.01
CA SER A 106 6.10 12.00 -11.41
C SER A 106 4.86 11.12 -11.53
N THR A 107 3.69 11.69 -11.24
CA THR A 107 2.40 11.02 -11.38
C THR A 107 2.14 10.60 -12.83
N ILE A 108 2.34 11.49 -13.81
CA ILE A 108 2.16 11.20 -15.23
C ILE A 108 3.05 10.04 -15.68
N ARG A 109 4.29 9.98 -15.20
CA ARG A 109 5.19 8.86 -15.48
C ARG A 109 4.61 7.55 -14.96
N ILE A 110 4.23 7.49 -13.67
CA ILE A 110 3.62 6.29 -13.10
C ILE A 110 2.40 5.86 -13.93
N MET A 111 1.44 6.75 -14.16
CA MET A 111 0.20 6.40 -14.86
C MET A 111 0.45 5.89 -16.29
N LYS A 112 1.32 6.57 -17.05
CA LYS A 112 1.59 6.21 -18.46
C LYS A 112 2.47 4.99 -18.62
N GLU A 113 3.47 4.83 -17.78
CA GLU A 113 4.46 3.75 -17.91
C GLU A 113 3.97 2.43 -17.29
N THR A 114 3.03 2.48 -16.35
CA THR A 114 2.58 1.30 -15.61
C THR A 114 1.14 0.87 -15.92
N GLY A 115 0.26 1.81 -16.22
CA GLY A 115 -1.18 1.57 -16.31
C GLY A 115 -1.87 1.46 -14.93
N ALA A 116 -1.24 1.95 -13.85
CA ALA A 116 -1.84 2.04 -12.52
C ALA A 116 -3.12 2.89 -12.52
N HIS A 117 -3.97 2.72 -11.51
CA HIS A 117 -5.28 3.36 -11.47
C HIS A 117 -5.29 4.65 -10.64
N SER A 118 -4.39 4.78 -9.68
CA SER A 118 -4.33 5.90 -8.73
C SER A 118 -2.95 5.98 -8.07
N ILE A 119 -2.69 7.09 -7.41
CA ILE A 119 -1.46 7.27 -6.62
C ILE A 119 -1.76 7.54 -5.16
N LYS A 120 -0.77 7.31 -4.28
CA LYS A 120 -0.79 7.72 -2.88
C LYS A 120 0.39 8.64 -2.58
N LEU A 121 0.21 9.59 -1.67
CA LEU A 121 1.26 10.46 -1.16
C LEU A 121 1.03 10.79 0.31
N GLU A 122 2.10 11.13 1.01
CA GLU A 122 2.13 11.38 2.44
C GLU A 122 2.11 12.87 2.75
N GLY A 123 1.32 13.25 3.77
CA GLY A 123 1.18 14.61 4.25
C GLY A 123 -0.24 15.17 4.09
N GLY A 124 -0.49 16.28 4.76
CA GLY A 124 -1.73 17.03 4.76
C GLY A 124 -1.57 18.38 4.06
N GLU A 125 -1.69 19.45 4.84
CA GLU A 125 -1.57 20.84 4.37
C GLU A 125 -0.31 21.08 3.53
N GLU A 126 0.82 20.47 3.92
CA GLU A 126 2.13 20.67 3.29
C GLU A 126 2.16 20.22 1.81
N VAL A 127 1.30 19.30 1.41
CA VAL A 127 1.27 18.72 0.05
C VAL A 127 -0.03 19.01 -0.70
N ILE A 128 -0.90 19.83 -0.14
CA ILE A 128 -2.26 20.06 -0.65
C ILE A 128 -2.26 20.63 -2.09
N GLU A 129 -1.28 21.46 -2.44
CA GLU A 129 -1.14 21.99 -3.81
C GLU A 129 -0.81 20.88 -4.80
N SER A 130 0.08 19.96 -4.41
CA SER A 130 0.43 18.79 -5.23
C SER A 130 -0.80 17.89 -5.42
N VAL A 131 -1.56 17.61 -4.37
CA VAL A 131 -2.81 16.85 -4.41
C VAL A 131 -3.80 17.48 -5.39
N LYS A 132 -4.12 18.78 -5.23
CA LYS A 132 -5.05 19.50 -6.11
C LYS A 132 -4.58 19.49 -7.57
N ARG A 133 -3.29 19.68 -7.80
CA ARG A 133 -2.71 19.70 -9.14
C ARG A 133 -2.83 18.35 -9.85
N ILE A 134 -2.59 17.25 -9.14
CA ILE A 134 -2.71 15.90 -9.66
C ILE A 134 -4.18 15.56 -9.96
N ILE A 135 -5.08 15.83 -9.02
CA ILE A 135 -6.52 15.57 -9.19
C ILE A 135 -7.09 16.38 -10.36
N SER A 136 -6.68 17.65 -10.50
CA SER A 136 -7.13 18.49 -11.63
C SER A 136 -6.67 17.98 -12.99
N ALA A 137 -5.61 17.16 -13.04
CA ALA A 137 -5.15 16.47 -14.25
C ALA A 137 -5.90 15.15 -14.51
N GLY A 138 -6.86 14.76 -13.66
CA GLY A 138 -7.70 13.58 -13.83
C GLY A 138 -7.16 12.31 -13.15
N VAL A 139 -6.13 12.39 -12.31
CA VAL A 139 -5.59 11.22 -11.59
C VAL A 139 -6.16 11.14 -10.18
N PRO A 140 -6.77 9.99 -9.78
CA PRO A 140 -7.27 9.80 -8.43
C PRO A 140 -6.11 9.75 -7.41
N VAL A 141 -6.30 10.40 -6.26
CA VAL A 141 -5.29 10.49 -5.19
C VAL A 141 -5.83 9.88 -3.90
N MET A 142 -5.03 9.07 -3.23
CA MET A 142 -5.20 8.61 -1.85
C MET A 142 -4.23 9.39 -0.96
N GLY A 143 -4.73 10.01 0.12
CA GLY A 143 -3.91 10.67 1.12
C GLY A 143 -3.31 9.68 2.12
N HIS A 144 -2.30 10.10 2.89
CA HIS A 144 -1.73 9.32 3.98
C HIS A 144 -1.35 10.22 5.15
N LEU A 145 -1.93 9.98 6.32
CA LEU A 145 -1.77 10.74 7.54
C LEU A 145 -1.38 9.85 8.74
N GLY A 146 -0.88 10.49 9.79
CA GLY A 146 -0.41 9.84 11.00
C GLY A 146 1.10 9.61 10.95
N LEU A 147 1.57 8.39 11.16
CA LEU A 147 2.95 8.06 10.88
C LEU A 147 3.14 8.01 9.37
N THR A 148 3.95 8.92 8.86
CA THR A 148 4.33 8.97 7.45
C THR A 148 5.80 8.55 7.35
N PRO A 149 6.12 7.31 6.87
CA PRO A 149 7.48 6.78 6.83
C PRO A 149 8.49 7.67 6.11
N GLN A 150 8.06 8.41 5.10
CA GLN A 150 8.92 9.37 4.40
C GLN A 150 9.36 10.55 5.28
N SER A 151 8.68 10.79 6.40
CA SER A 151 9.04 11.82 7.39
C SER A 151 9.80 11.25 8.59
N ILE A 152 10.37 10.05 8.50
CA ILE A 152 10.95 9.33 9.64
C ILE A 152 12.07 10.13 10.35
N TYR A 153 12.90 10.84 9.62
CA TYR A 153 13.95 11.66 10.23
C TYR A 153 13.41 12.92 10.93
N LYS A 154 12.26 13.45 10.47
CA LYS A 154 11.55 14.53 11.18
C LYS A 154 10.96 14.02 12.51
N PHE A 155 10.44 12.80 12.51
CA PHE A 155 9.84 12.19 13.71
C PHE A 155 10.88 11.58 14.66
N GLY A 156 12.01 11.12 14.14
CA GLY A 156 13.08 10.47 14.89
C GLY A 156 12.74 9.07 15.38
N THR A 157 11.51 8.59 15.19
CA THR A 157 11.04 7.29 15.70
C THR A 157 9.77 6.84 14.99
N TYR A 158 9.53 5.51 14.99
CA TYR A 158 8.30 4.88 14.49
C TYR A 158 7.20 4.76 15.57
N THR A 159 7.12 5.68 16.54
CA THR A 159 6.09 5.66 17.59
C THR A 159 4.71 6.06 17.06
N VAL A 160 3.67 5.77 17.85
CA VAL A 160 2.29 6.18 17.57
C VAL A 160 2.22 7.72 17.53
N ARG A 161 1.65 8.26 16.46
CA ARG A 161 1.50 9.71 16.21
C ARG A 161 0.16 10.22 16.75
N ALA A 162 0.03 11.55 16.80
CA ALA A 162 -1.20 12.24 17.16
C ALA A 162 -1.77 11.80 18.53
N ARG A 163 -0.89 11.60 19.51
CA ARG A 163 -1.27 11.38 20.92
C ARG A 163 -1.53 12.70 21.64
N GLU A 164 -0.78 13.72 21.31
CA GLU A 164 -0.94 15.05 21.85
C GLU A 164 -2.06 15.79 21.11
N GLU A 165 -2.80 16.63 21.82
CA GLU A 165 -4.01 17.30 21.32
C GLU A 165 -3.71 18.14 20.06
N GLU A 166 -2.62 18.87 20.05
CA GLU A 166 -2.22 19.72 18.92
C GLU A 166 -2.01 18.92 17.63
N GLU A 167 -1.31 17.77 17.73
CA GLU A 167 -1.07 16.88 16.59
C GLU A 167 -2.37 16.18 16.16
N ALA A 168 -3.23 15.81 17.10
CA ALA A 168 -4.55 15.21 16.81
C ALA A 168 -5.46 16.19 16.07
N GLU A 169 -5.54 17.44 16.52
CA GLU A 169 -6.31 18.49 15.85
C GLU A 169 -5.75 18.83 14.46
N LYS A 170 -4.42 18.87 14.31
CA LYS A 170 -3.80 19.01 12.98
C LYS A 170 -4.21 17.87 12.05
N LEU A 171 -4.12 16.62 12.50
CA LEU A 171 -4.50 15.45 11.70
C LEU A 171 -5.97 15.50 11.26
N LYS A 172 -6.89 15.91 12.14
CA LYS A 172 -8.31 16.09 11.82
C LYS A 172 -8.51 17.14 10.73
N ARG A 173 -7.84 18.29 10.83
CA ARG A 173 -7.90 19.36 9.80
C ARG A 173 -7.33 18.87 8.48
N ASP A 174 -6.18 18.20 8.50
CA ASP A 174 -5.53 17.67 7.29
C ASP A 174 -6.41 16.63 6.59
N ALA A 175 -7.09 15.77 7.35
CA ALA A 175 -8.02 14.78 6.77
C ALA A 175 -9.19 15.44 6.03
N ILE A 176 -9.75 16.51 6.59
CA ILE A 176 -10.82 17.30 5.93
C ILE A 176 -10.26 17.99 4.68
N LEU A 177 -9.08 18.64 4.77
CA LEU A 177 -8.45 19.31 3.64
C LEU A 177 -8.17 18.36 2.47
N LEU A 178 -7.69 17.14 2.75
CA LEU A 178 -7.49 16.13 1.71
C LEU A 178 -8.81 15.69 1.05
N GLN A 179 -9.87 15.51 1.84
CA GLN A 179 -11.19 15.21 1.28
C GLN A 179 -11.71 16.37 0.41
N GLU A 180 -11.62 17.61 0.88
CA GLU A 180 -12.05 18.81 0.14
C GLU A 180 -11.22 19.02 -1.14
N ALA A 181 -9.94 18.62 -1.14
CA ALA A 181 -9.10 18.63 -2.33
C ALA A 181 -9.52 17.57 -3.35
N GLY A 182 -10.34 16.58 -2.98
CA GLY A 182 -10.87 15.54 -3.85
C GLY A 182 -10.16 14.19 -3.76
N CYS A 183 -9.41 13.92 -2.69
CA CYS A 183 -8.89 12.58 -2.44
C CYS A 183 -10.03 11.57 -2.36
N PHE A 184 -9.85 10.37 -2.93
CA PHE A 184 -10.87 9.31 -2.91
C PHE A 184 -10.81 8.43 -1.65
N GLY A 185 -9.77 8.55 -0.85
CA GLY A 185 -9.56 7.82 0.40
C GLY A 185 -8.31 8.30 1.13
N ILE A 186 -8.16 7.92 2.39
CA ILE A 186 -7.02 8.29 3.23
C ILE A 186 -6.51 7.08 4.01
N VAL A 187 -5.20 6.83 3.97
CA VAL A 187 -4.54 5.90 4.90
C VAL A 187 -4.31 6.61 6.23
N LEU A 188 -4.64 5.94 7.33
CA LEU A 188 -4.37 6.38 8.70
C LEU A 188 -3.39 5.39 9.34
N GLU A 189 -2.15 5.83 9.58
CA GLU A 189 -1.10 4.95 10.09
C GLU A 189 -0.68 5.32 11.51
N LYS A 190 -0.65 4.27 12.39
CA LYS A 190 -0.10 4.33 13.75
C LYS A 190 -0.59 5.54 14.56
N ILE A 191 -1.89 5.71 14.66
CA ILE A 191 -2.58 6.72 15.47
C ILE A 191 -3.48 6.06 16.50
N PRO A 192 -3.92 6.76 17.57
CA PRO A 192 -4.90 6.23 18.52
C PRO A 192 -6.19 5.78 17.82
N ALA A 193 -6.72 4.62 18.21
CA ALA A 193 -7.95 4.06 17.63
C ALA A 193 -9.18 4.97 17.81
N SER A 194 -9.24 5.73 18.90
CA SER A 194 -10.29 6.73 19.14
C SER A 194 -10.24 7.89 18.14
N LEU A 195 -9.04 8.39 17.86
CA LEU A 195 -8.84 9.43 16.86
C LEU A 195 -9.17 8.93 15.45
N ALA A 196 -8.73 7.71 15.10
CA ALA A 196 -9.07 7.10 13.81
C ALA A 196 -10.58 6.93 13.64
N LYS A 197 -11.31 6.55 14.71
CA LYS A 197 -12.77 6.51 14.73
C LYS A 197 -13.39 7.87 14.42
N GLU A 198 -12.98 8.89 15.16
CA GLU A 198 -13.49 10.26 14.99
C GLU A 198 -13.27 10.79 13.57
N VAL A 199 -12.08 10.59 13.01
CA VAL A 199 -11.75 10.98 11.63
C VAL A 199 -12.61 10.20 10.62
N THR A 200 -12.75 8.88 10.79
CA THR A 200 -13.53 8.02 9.89
C THR A 200 -15.00 8.42 9.86
N GLU A 201 -15.59 8.77 11.01
CA GLU A 201 -16.99 9.19 11.13
C GLU A 201 -17.24 10.59 10.52
N LYS A 202 -16.24 11.47 10.54
CA LYS A 202 -16.34 12.83 9.96
C LYS A 202 -16.20 12.85 8.44
N LEU A 203 -15.47 11.88 7.87
CA LEU A 203 -15.19 11.85 6.43
C LEU A 203 -16.27 11.08 5.66
N THR A 204 -16.55 11.54 4.45
CA THR A 204 -17.39 10.82 3.48
C THR A 204 -16.60 9.87 2.59
N ILE A 205 -15.29 10.08 2.46
CA ILE A 205 -14.37 9.21 1.74
C ILE A 205 -13.86 8.07 2.66
N PRO A 206 -13.49 6.90 2.09
CA PRO A 206 -12.98 5.79 2.87
C PRO A 206 -11.68 6.10 3.62
N THR A 207 -11.56 5.55 4.84
CA THR A 207 -10.31 5.49 5.60
C THR A 207 -9.77 4.07 5.64
N ILE A 208 -8.46 3.91 5.42
CA ILE A 208 -7.76 2.63 5.48
C ILE A 208 -6.76 2.67 6.63
N GLY A 209 -6.93 1.80 7.61
CA GLY A 209 -6.08 1.77 8.81
C GLY A 209 -4.88 0.83 8.67
N ILE A 210 -3.76 1.24 9.26
CA ILE A 210 -2.64 0.36 9.62
C ILE A 210 -2.12 0.79 10.99
N GLY A 211 -2.33 -0.04 12.01
CA GLY A 211 -2.05 0.33 13.40
C GLY A 211 -2.91 1.50 13.92
N ALA A 212 -4.11 1.69 13.37
CA ALA A 212 -5.07 2.74 13.72
C ALA A 212 -6.37 2.18 14.33
N GLY A 213 -6.38 0.90 14.70
CA GLY A 213 -7.55 0.21 15.26
C GLY A 213 -8.56 -0.24 14.22
N GLY A 214 -9.71 -0.78 14.68
CA GLY A 214 -10.71 -1.46 13.84
C GLY A 214 -11.82 -0.57 13.30
N HIS A 215 -11.81 0.74 13.59
CA HIS A 215 -12.91 1.64 13.22
C HIS A 215 -12.80 2.20 11.80
N CYS A 216 -11.63 2.14 11.16
CA CYS A 216 -11.47 2.53 9.76
C CYS A 216 -12.35 1.69 8.83
N ASP A 217 -12.66 2.22 7.65
CA ASP A 217 -13.48 1.52 6.65
C ASP A 217 -12.76 0.35 6.01
N GLY A 218 -11.43 0.34 6.04
CA GLY A 218 -10.60 -0.77 5.58
C GLY A 218 -9.31 -0.91 6.39
N GLN A 219 -8.50 -1.92 6.02
CA GLN A 219 -7.20 -2.18 6.62
C GLN A 219 -6.17 -2.51 5.54
N VAL A 220 -4.92 -2.09 5.74
CA VAL A 220 -3.79 -2.47 4.91
C VAL A 220 -2.69 -3.12 5.75
N LEU A 221 -2.01 -4.11 5.18
CA LEU A 221 -0.78 -4.70 5.72
C LEU A 221 0.29 -4.79 4.63
N VAL A 222 1.54 -4.72 5.03
CA VAL A 222 2.67 -5.07 4.18
C VAL A 222 2.67 -6.59 4.00
N MET A 223 2.72 -7.08 2.75
CA MET A 223 2.61 -8.51 2.46
C MET A 223 3.68 -9.36 3.15
N HIS A 224 4.90 -8.86 3.24
CA HIS A 224 6.02 -9.57 3.88
C HIS A 224 5.77 -9.81 5.37
N ASP A 225 5.14 -8.85 6.03
CA ASP A 225 4.77 -8.96 7.44
C ASP A 225 3.57 -9.89 7.63
N MET A 226 2.53 -9.73 6.81
CA MET A 226 1.32 -10.53 6.85
C MET A 226 1.61 -12.02 6.57
N LEU A 227 2.48 -12.31 5.62
CA LEU A 227 2.87 -13.67 5.24
C LEU A 227 3.99 -14.25 6.12
N GLY A 228 4.53 -13.49 7.07
CA GLY A 228 5.59 -13.96 7.96
C GLY A 228 6.91 -14.24 7.25
N ILE A 229 7.26 -13.45 6.23
CA ILE A 229 8.58 -13.46 5.61
C ILE A 229 9.56 -12.71 6.51
N ASN A 230 9.16 -11.51 6.99
CA ASN A 230 9.92 -10.73 7.95
C ASN A 230 9.69 -11.28 9.37
N THR A 231 10.76 -11.77 10.00
CA THR A 231 10.71 -12.38 11.35
C THR A 231 11.04 -11.41 12.46
N GLU A 232 11.69 -10.28 12.15
CA GLU A 232 12.19 -9.32 13.13
C GLU A 232 11.17 -8.24 13.47
N PHE A 233 10.28 -7.88 12.53
CA PHE A 233 9.27 -6.85 12.74
C PHE A 233 7.96 -7.44 13.24
N ARG A 234 7.64 -7.26 14.53
CA ARG A 234 6.41 -7.78 15.17
C ARG A 234 5.69 -6.71 15.99
N PRO A 235 5.18 -5.65 15.37
CA PRO A 235 4.43 -4.63 16.07
C PRO A 235 3.08 -5.20 16.56
N ARG A 236 2.52 -4.59 17.61
CA ARG A 236 1.26 -5.01 18.24
C ARG A 236 0.07 -5.10 17.26
N PHE A 237 0.05 -4.27 16.23
CA PHE A 237 -1.05 -4.23 15.25
C PHE A 237 -0.95 -5.30 14.17
N LEU A 238 0.20 -5.95 14.02
CA LEU A 238 0.41 -6.96 12.99
C LEU A 238 -0.21 -8.29 13.40
N ARG A 239 -1.04 -8.84 12.51
CA ARG A 239 -1.43 -10.24 12.53
C ARG A 239 -0.74 -10.96 11.39
N THR A 240 0.06 -11.98 11.72
CA THR A 240 0.69 -12.87 10.75
C THR A 240 -0.30 -14.00 10.41
N TYR A 241 -0.56 -14.22 9.13
CA TYR A 241 -1.51 -15.23 8.63
C TYR A 241 -0.83 -16.49 8.13
N LEU A 242 0.48 -16.43 7.84
CA LEU A 242 1.29 -17.55 7.36
C LEU A 242 2.71 -17.40 7.92
N ASN A 243 3.43 -18.50 8.14
CA ASN A 243 4.87 -18.49 8.43
C ASN A 243 5.66 -18.91 7.17
N LEU A 244 5.71 -17.99 6.20
CA LEU A 244 6.34 -18.25 4.91
C LEU A 244 7.86 -18.39 5.04
N HIS A 245 8.49 -17.67 5.96
CA HIS A 245 9.93 -17.80 6.25
C HIS A 245 10.31 -19.24 6.56
N GLU A 246 9.60 -19.87 7.49
CA GLU A 246 9.87 -21.26 7.87
C GLU A 246 9.57 -22.23 6.73
N SER A 247 8.46 -22.02 6.01
CA SER A 247 8.06 -22.90 4.90
C SER A 247 9.08 -22.87 3.77
N VAL A 248 9.56 -21.68 3.39
CA VAL A 248 10.59 -21.51 2.35
C VAL A 248 11.93 -22.10 2.82
N THR A 249 12.32 -21.86 4.09
CA THR A 249 13.56 -22.42 4.65
C THR A 249 13.55 -23.95 4.58
N LYS A 250 12.45 -24.59 5.00
CA LYS A 250 12.31 -26.06 4.93
C LYS A 250 12.36 -26.58 3.50
N ALA A 251 11.68 -25.91 2.58
CA ALA A 251 11.67 -26.31 1.16
C ALA A 251 13.08 -26.22 0.55
N VAL A 252 13.82 -25.15 0.84
CA VAL A 252 15.20 -24.99 0.36
C VAL A 252 16.13 -26.02 0.99
N GLN A 253 15.98 -26.33 2.28
CA GLN A 253 16.75 -27.39 2.96
C GLN A 253 16.50 -28.76 2.34
N GLN A 254 15.24 -29.08 2.02
CA GLN A 254 14.90 -30.32 1.34
C GLN A 254 15.53 -30.39 -0.05
N TYR A 255 15.40 -29.32 -0.86
CA TYR A 255 16.04 -29.24 -2.17
C TYR A 255 17.57 -29.45 -2.09
N ILE A 256 18.24 -28.83 -1.11
CA ILE A 256 19.69 -29.02 -0.88
C ILE A 256 19.99 -30.48 -0.56
N HIS A 257 19.16 -31.12 0.27
CA HIS A 257 19.32 -32.53 0.63
C HIS A 257 19.23 -33.43 -0.60
N ASP A 258 18.20 -33.25 -1.42
CA ASP A 258 17.89 -34.05 -2.59
C ASP A 258 19.01 -33.94 -3.65
N VAL A 259 19.44 -32.69 -3.93
CA VAL A 259 20.56 -32.45 -4.87
C VAL A 259 21.86 -33.09 -4.40
N LYS A 260 22.24 -32.94 -3.11
CA LYS A 260 23.45 -33.50 -2.56
C LYS A 260 23.37 -35.01 -2.40
N GLY A 261 22.20 -35.56 -2.14
CA GLY A 261 21.89 -36.98 -2.06
C GLY A 261 21.80 -37.68 -3.43
N LYS A 262 21.82 -36.91 -4.54
CA LYS A 262 21.62 -37.37 -5.92
C LYS A 262 20.24 -37.97 -6.16
N ASP A 263 19.25 -37.55 -5.39
CA ASP A 263 17.83 -37.89 -5.59
C ASP A 263 17.13 -36.93 -6.59
N PHE A 264 17.66 -35.71 -6.71
CA PHE A 264 17.18 -34.73 -7.71
C PHE A 264 18.35 -34.28 -8.63
N PRO A 265 18.15 -34.27 -9.97
CA PRO A 265 17.04 -34.90 -10.70
C PRO A 265 17.17 -36.42 -10.76
N ASN A 266 16.07 -37.15 -10.58
CA ASN A 266 15.99 -38.59 -10.77
C ASN A 266 15.63 -38.96 -12.23
N GLU A 267 15.50 -40.25 -12.55
CA GLU A 267 15.27 -40.74 -13.92
C GLU A 267 13.95 -40.18 -14.55
N HIS A 268 12.96 -39.79 -13.75
CA HIS A 268 11.70 -39.21 -14.23
C HIS A 268 11.77 -37.71 -14.47
N GLU A 269 12.85 -37.04 -14.05
CA GLU A 269 13.05 -35.60 -14.13
C GLU A 269 14.15 -35.21 -15.13
N GLN A 270 14.61 -36.18 -15.95
CA GLN A 270 15.63 -35.99 -17.00
C GLN A 270 15.00 -36.04 -18.38
N TYR A 271 15.68 -35.42 -19.38
CA TYR A 271 15.28 -35.45 -20.78
C TYR A 271 16.23 -36.36 -21.57
#